data_d4b18563ce45afad72c635d8bd898dd1
#
_entry.id   d4b18563ce45afad72c635d8bd898dd1
#
_cell.length_a   1.000
_cell.length_b   1.000
_cell.length_c   1.000
_cell.angle_alpha   90.00
_cell.angle_beta   90.00
_cell.angle_gamma   90.00
#
_symmetry.space_group_name_H-M   'P 1'
#
loop_
_entity.id
_entity.type
_entity.pdbx_description
1 polymer ?
#
loop_
_entity_poly.entity_id
_entity_poly.type
_entity_poly.pdbx_seq_one_letter_code
_entity_poly.pdbx_strand_id
1 'polypeptide(L)'
;ANDAYASYWNPAGLAYQEGSELAFMHVNWLPNLADDMYYEFLGYRKSFPNLGTIGGHLIYLNLGEQVRMDEYAQYQGKFTSYMMAGAISYSQKINETSSFGLNAKLSYQHLVELGTGSEKGKGTSIDFGFDVGYMKKGWLLPTLDLGITMTNIGPKVSFIDPDQADPQPTNLTFGFA
;
A
#
# COMPACT_ATOMS: atom_id res chain seq x y z
N ALA A 1 -2.43 -2.21 -14.74
CA ALA A 1 -1.23 -3.05 -14.61
C ALA A 1 -1.56 -4.46 -15.07
N ASN A 2 -0.68 -5.07 -15.82
CA ASN A 2 -0.80 -6.44 -16.36
C ASN A 2 0.35 -7.35 -15.84
N ASP A 3 0.77 -7.11 -14.62
CA ASP A 3 1.87 -7.74 -13.90
C ASP A 3 1.52 -7.84 -12.38
N ALA A 4 2.45 -8.31 -11.55
CA ALA A 4 2.25 -8.45 -10.10
C ALA A 4 1.99 -7.12 -9.37
N TYR A 5 2.34 -5.97 -9.99
CA TYR A 5 2.01 -4.64 -9.44
C TYR A 5 0.50 -4.34 -9.49
N ALA A 6 -0.30 -5.13 -10.21
CA ALA A 6 -1.75 -5.01 -10.18
C ALA A 6 -2.33 -5.19 -8.77
N SER A 7 -1.69 -5.99 -7.91
CA SER A 7 -2.07 -6.13 -6.50
C SER A 7 -2.07 -4.79 -5.73
N TYR A 8 -1.24 -3.84 -6.15
CA TYR A 8 -1.15 -2.50 -5.57
C TYR A 8 -2.09 -1.51 -6.25
N TRP A 9 -2.10 -1.46 -7.60
CA TRP A 9 -2.83 -0.44 -8.35
C TRP A 9 -4.32 -0.72 -8.51
N ASN A 10 -4.66 -1.94 -8.90
CA ASN A 10 -6.05 -2.41 -9.04
C ASN A 10 -6.06 -3.94 -8.99
N PRO A 11 -6.48 -4.55 -7.87
CA PRO A 11 -6.46 -6.00 -7.73
C PRO A 11 -7.30 -6.74 -8.78
N ALA A 12 -8.30 -6.10 -9.38
CA ALA A 12 -9.08 -6.71 -10.47
C ALA A 12 -8.24 -7.04 -11.71
N GLY A 13 -7.12 -6.34 -11.92
CA GLY A 13 -6.18 -6.61 -13.01
C GLY A 13 -5.50 -7.98 -12.93
N LEU A 14 -5.38 -8.54 -11.72
CA LEU A 14 -4.80 -9.87 -11.52
C LEU A 14 -5.60 -10.99 -12.21
N ALA A 15 -6.92 -10.83 -12.37
CA ALA A 15 -7.79 -11.84 -12.98
C ALA A 15 -7.47 -12.14 -14.44
N TYR A 16 -6.81 -11.21 -15.14
CA TYR A 16 -6.45 -11.38 -16.55
C TYR A 16 -5.05 -11.95 -16.75
N GLN A 17 -4.37 -12.30 -15.68
CA GLN A 17 -2.98 -12.78 -15.72
C GLN A 17 -2.94 -14.30 -15.56
N GLU A 18 -1.99 -14.94 -16.26
CA GLU A 18 -1.82 -16.39 -16.24
C GLU A 18 -0.48 -16.77 -15.58
N GLY A 19 -0.40 -18.00 -15.09
CA GLY A 19 0.82 -18.53 -14.45
C GLY A 19 1.12 -17.90 -13.10
N SER A 20 2.40 -17.78 -12.78
CA SER A 20 2.90 -17.15 -11.56
C SER A 20 3.98 -16.14 -11.85
N GLU A 21 4.07 -15.11 -11.04
CA GLU A 21 5.06 -14.04 -11.18
C GLU A 21 5.51 -13.55 -9.81
N LEU A 22 6.80 -13.26 -9.72
CA LEU A 22 7.43 -12.55 -8.60
C LEU A 22 8.02 -11.26 -9.16
N ALA A 23 7.67 -10.13 -8.55
CA ALA A 23 8.20 -8.82 -8.89
C ALA A 23 8.90 -8.21 -7.69
N PHE A 24 10.05 -7.59 -7.92
CA PHE A 24 10.80 -6.83 -6.92
C PHE A 24 11.15 -5.46 -7.49
N MET A 25 11.06 -4.44 -6.64
CA MET A 25 11.49 -3.09 -6.99
C MET A 25 12.18 -2.46 -5.79
N HIS A 26 13.34 -1.84 -6.04
CA HIS A 26 14.07 -1.01 -5.10
C HIS A 26 14.23 0.37 -5.71
N VAL A 27 13.91 1.43 -4.95
CA VAL A 27 14.01 2.83 -5.38
C VAL A 27 14.62 3.65 -4.27
N ASN A 28 15.70 4.37 -4.56
CA ASN A 28 16.19 5.41 -3.67
C ASN A 28 15.14 6.53 -3.59
N TRP A 29 14.61 6.75 -2.39
CA TRP A 29 13.55 7.72 -2.18
C TRP A 29 14.14 9.09 -1.88
N LEU A 30 13.80 10.10 -2.68
CA LEU A 30 14.31 11.47 -2.53
C LEU A 30 15.86 11.56 -2.41
N PRO A 31 16.65 11.00 -3.35
CA PRO A 31 18.10 10.87 -3.22
C PRO A 31 18.86 12.20 -3.10
N ASN A 32 18.21 13.33 -3.48
CA ASN A 32 18.79 14.67 -3.29
C ASN A 32 18.56 15.25 -1.88
N LEU A 33 17.73 14.62 -1.07
CA LEU A 33 17.40 15.05 0.29
C LEU A 33 18.19 14.25 1.34
N ALA A 34 18.23 12.92 1.18
CA ALA A 34 18.95 12.00 2.07
C ALA A 34 19.34 10.72 1.32
N ASP A 35 20.54 10.22 1.61
CA ASP A 35 21.12 9.06 0.93
C ASP A 35 20.60 7.72 1.49
N ASP A 36 19.97 7.73 2.67
CA ASP A 36 19.54 6.56 3.41
C ASP A 36 18.03 6.29 3.32
N MET A 37 17.30 7.07 2.49
CA MET A 37 15.88 6.86 2.25
C MET A 37 15.66 5.96 1.03
N TYR A 38 14.86 4.90 1.19
CA TYR A 38 14.55 4.00 0.09
C TYR A 38 13.17 3.35 0.24
N TYR A 39 12.62 2.94 -0.89
CA TYR A 39 11.35 2.23 -1.00
C TYR A 39 11.58 0.87 -1.67
N GLU A 40 11.01 -0.16 -1.09
CA GLU A 40 11.04 -1.52 -1.60
C GLU A 40 9.64 -2.07 -1.79
N PHE A 41 9.46 -2.80 -2.88
CA PHE A 41 8.23 -3.50 -3.19
C PHE A 41 8.57 -4.94 -3.57
N LEU A 42 7.85 -5.89 -2.98
CA LEU A 42 7.88 -7.30 -3.35
C LEU A 42 6.44 -7.73 -3.63
N GLY A 43 6.17 -8.13 -4.88
CA GLY A 43 4.86 -8.61 -5.31
C GLY A 43 4.91 -10.06 -5.77
N TYR A 44 3.88 -10.83 -5.45
CA TYR A 44 3.70 -12.19 -5.96
C TYR A 44 2.26 -12.40 -6.40
N ARG A 45 2.08 -13.18 -7.46
CA ARG A 45 0.78 -13.65 -7.91
C ARG A 45 0.85 -15.07 -8.47
N LYS A 46 -0.27 -15.78 -8.38
CA LYS A 46 -0.47 -17.08 -9.02
C LYS A 46 -1.92 -17.24 -9.45
N SER A 47 -2.11 -17.56 -10.72
CA SER A 47 -3.41 -17.88 -11.29
C SER A 47 -3.71 -19.37 -11.10
N PHE A 48 -4.96 -19.67 -10.74
CA PHE A 48 -5.47 -21.03 -10.58
C PHE A 48 -6.67 -21.23 -11.51
N PRO A 49 -6.67 -22.29 -12.32
CA PRO A 49 -7.82 -22.61 -13.17
C PRO A 49 -9.11 -22.71 -12.35
N ASN A 50 -10.18 -22.06 -12.80
CA ASN A 50 -11.52 -22.06 -12.17
C ASN A 50 -11.63 -21.43 -10.76
N LEU A 51 -10.52 -21.00 -10.13
CA LEU A 51 -10.53 -20.35 -8.82
C LEU A 51 -10.29 -18.85 -8.91
N GLY A 52 -9.56 -18.40 -9.93
CA GLY A 52 -9.10 -17.03 -10.05
C GLY A 52 -7.62 -16.87 -9.72
N THR A 53 -7.20 -15.65 -9.42
CA THR A 53 -5.80 -15.34 -9.11
C THR A 53 -5.68 -14.90 -7.65
N ILE A 54 -4.75 -15.51 -6.95
CA ILE A 54 -4.31 -15.11 -5.61
C ILE A 54 -2.97 -14.40 -5.77
N GLY A 55 -2.80 -13.32 -5.06
CA GLY A 55 -1.57 -12.55 -5.06
C GLY A 55 -1.38 -11.79 -3.76
N GLY A 56 -0.44 -10.87 -3.79
CA GLY A 56 -0.19 -9.96 -2.68
C GLY A 56 1.09 -9.20 -2.89
N HIS A 57 1.35 -8.28 -1.99
CA HIS A 57 2.59 -7.51 -2.00
C HIS A 57 3.01 -7.14 -0.58
N LEU A 58 4.30 -6.88 -0.45
CA LEU A 58 4.92 -6.25 0.71
C LEU A 58 5.59 -4.96 0.25
N ILE A 59 5.46 -3.93 1.08
CA ILE A 59 6.07 -2.62 0.89
C ILE A 59 6.88 -2.30 2.13
N TYR A 60 8.06 -1.75 1.92
CA TYR A 60 8.89 -1.18 2.96
C TYR A 60 9.40 0.19 2.52
N LEU A 61 9.13 1.21 3.32
CA LEU A 61 9.64 2.57 3.11
C LEU A 61 10.53 2.94 4.31
N ASN A 62 11.83 3.06 4.07
CA ASN A 62 12.76 3.62 5.02
C ASN A 62 12.82 5.13 4.85
N LEU A 63 12.54 5.86 5.92
CA LEU A 63 12.58 7.34 5.96
C LEU A 63 13.93 7.86 6.50
N GLY A 64 14.91 6.97 6.66
CA GLY A 64 16.25 7.31 7.07
C GLY A 64 16.42 7.60 8.57
N GLU A 65 17.63 7.91 8.93
CA GLU A 65 18.00 8.32 10.28
C GLU A 65 17.70 9.81 10.50
N GLN A 66 17.08 10.12 11.63
CA GLN A 66 16.71 11.48 12.01
C GLN A 66 17.39 11.86 13.33
N VAL A 67 17.77 13.13 13.46
CA VAL A 67 18.36 13.68 14.69
C VAL A 67 17.25 14.24 15.57
N ARG A 68 17.23 13.77 16.82
CA ARG A 68 16.32 14.29 17.82
C ARG A 68 16.93 15.47 18.56
N MET A 69 16.21 16.58 18.61
CA MET A 69 16.52 17.77 19.39
C MET A 69 15.41 18.05 20.40
N ASP A 70 15.74 18.61 21.56
CA ASP A 70 14.74 19.14 22.48
C ASP A 70 14.31 20.59 22.12
N GLU A 71 13.44 21.18 22.93
CA GLU A 71 12.94 22.56 22.74
C GLU A 71 14.04 23.65 22.83
N TYR A 72 15.20 23.32 23.38
CA TYR A 72 16.39 24.20 23.48
C TYR A 72 17.45 23.88 22.41
N ALA A 73 17.10 23.10 21.37
CA ALA A 73 18.01 22.62 20.32
C ALA A 73 19.18 21.79 20.87
N GLN A 74 19.00 21.12 22.02
CA GLN A 74 19.99 20.19 22.55
C GLN A 74 19.83 18.82 21.91
N TYR A 75 20.92 18.22 21.51
CA TYR A 75 20.97 16.89 20.90
C TYR A 75 20.49 15.82 21.89
N GLN A 76 19.46 15.06 21.49
CA GLN A 76 18.82 14.00 22.29
C GLN A 76 19.02 12.60 21.71
N GLY A 77 19.87 12.46 20.67
CA GLY A 77 20.14 11.19 20.00
C GLY A 77 19.60 11.12 18.59
N LYS A 78 19.57 9.89 18.04
CA LYS A 78 19.09 9.59 16.70
C LYS A 78 17.99 8.53 16.78
N PHE A 79 17.10 8.53 15.80
CA PHE A 79 16.10 7.51 15.62
C PHE A 79 15.85 7.27 14.13
N THR A 80 15.29 6.11 13.79
CA THR A 80 14.96 5.77 12.40
C THR A 80 13.45 5.65 12.28
N SER A 81 12.89 6.27 11.24
CA SER A 81 11.47 6.13 10.89
C SER A 81 11.30 5.21 9.69
N TYR A 82 10.29 4.37 9.72
CA TYR A 82 9.97 3.49 8.60
C TYR A 82 8.48 3.11 8.58
N MET A 83 8.02 2.68 7.42
CA MET A 83 6.67 2.20 7.21
C MET A 83 6.71 0.86 6.49
N MET A 84 5.82 -0.05 6.88
CA MET A 84 5.64 -1.35 6.24
C MET A 84 4.17 -1.55 5.91
N ALA A 85 3.90 -2.17 4.77
CA ALA A 85 2.54 -2.61 4.44
C ALA A 85 2.59 -3.96 3.75
N GLY A 86 1.63 -4.82 4.08
CA GLY A 86 1.42 -6.09 3.41
C GLY A 86 -0.02 -6.21 2.95
N ALA A 87 -0.24 -6.80 1.78
CA ALA A 87 -1.56 -7.08 1.26
C ALA A 87 -1.65 -8.50 0.72
N ILE A 88 -2.80 -9.13 0.96
CA ILE A 88 -3.22 -10.35 0.28
C ILE A 88 -4.33 -9.98 -0.68
N SER A 89 -4.21 -10.45 -1.92
CA SER A 89 -5.07 -10.11 -3.03
C SER A 89 -5.80 -11.34 -3.56
N TYR A 90 -7.07 -11.18 -3.87
CA TYR A 90 -7.86 -12.15 -4.61
C TYR A 90 -8.54 -11.46 -5.79
N SER A 91 -8.55 -12.11 -6.94
CA SER A 91 -9.21 -11.58 -8.13
C SER A 91 -9.81 -12.68 -8.99
N GLN A 92 -10.97 -12.37 -9.57
CA GLN A 92 -11.68 -13.29 -10.45
C GLN A 92 -12.36 -12.56 -11.62
N LYS A 93 -12.41 -13.22 -12.77
CA LYS A 93 -13.23 -12.77 -13.89
C LYS A 93 -14.72 -13.00 -13.57
N ILE A 94 -15.54 -11.98 -13.78
CA ILE A 94 -16.99 -12.09 -13.76
C ILE A 94 -17.46 -12.66 -15.12
N ASN A 95 -16.82 -12.19 -16.18
CA ASN A 95 -16.99 -12.65 -17.56
C ASN A 95 -15.70 -12.32 -18.35
N GLU A 96 -15.70 -12.57 -19.67
CA GLU A 96 -14.51 -12.37 -20.53
C GLU A 96 -13.96 -10.94 -20.49
N THR A 97 -14.81 -9.95 -20.24
CA THR A 97 -14.43 -8.53 -20.29
C THR A 97 -14.47 -7.82 -18.94
N SER A 98 -14.98 -8.46 -17.89
CA SER A 98 -15.12 -7.83 -16.57
C SER A 98 -14.52 -8.68 -15.48
N SER A 99 -13.86 -8.04 -14.55
CA SER A 99 -13.28 -8.68 -13.36
C SER A 99 -13.47 -7.83 -12.12
N PHE A 100 -13.39 -8.48 -10.97
CA PHE A 100 -13.28 -7.83 -9.68
C PHE A 100 -12.04 -8.31 -8.94
N GLY A 101 -11.60 -7.53 -7.96
CA GLY A 101 -10.50 -7.88 -7.09
C GLY A 101 -10.65 -7.25 -5.71
N LEU A 102 -10.09 -7.90 -4.73
CA LEU A 102 -10.09 -7.49 -3.33
C LEU A 102 -8.68 -7.58 -2.78
N ASN A 103 -8.32 -6.63 -1.92
CA ASN A 103 -7.15 -6.71 -1.05
C ASN A 103 -7.60 -6.67 0.41
N ALA A 104 -6.95 -7.48 1.24
CA ALA A 104 -6.89 -7.27 2.68
C ALA A 104 -5.47 -6.79 3.02
N LYS A 105 -5.36 -5.65 3.69
CA LYS A 105 -4.09 -4.97 3.97
C LYS A 105 -3.85 -4.82 5.46
N LEU A 106 -2.59 -4.95 5.85
CA LEU A 106 -2.07 -4.58 7.16
C LEU A 106 -0.92 -3.61 6.96
N SER A 107 -0.93 -2.48 7.65
CA SER A 107 0.17 -1.52 7.68
C SER A 107 0.70 -1.31 9.09
N TYR A 108 2.00 -1.12 9.18
CA TYR A 108 2.72 -0.75 10.38
C TYR A 108 3.53 0.50 10.10
N GLN A 109 3.38 1.50 10.95
CA GLN A 109 4.12 2.75 10.86
C GLN A 109 4.90 2.96 12.15
N HIS A 110 6.19 3.25 12.00
CA HIS A 110 7.10 3.59 13.08
C HIS A 110 7.72 4.94 12.76
N LEU A 111 7.17 6.01 13.36
CA LEU A 111 7.58 7.38 13.07
C LEU A 111 8.54 7.92 14.11
N VAL A 112 8.33 7.55 15.39
CA VAL A 112 9.20 7.98 16.49
C VAL A 112 9.08 7.01 17.67
N GLU A 113 10.16 6.81 18.41
CA GLU A 113 10.16 5.90 19.56
C GLU A 113 9.63 6.53 20.86
N LEU A 114 9.78 7.84 20.99
CA LEU A 114 9.41 8.61 22.16
C LEU A 114 8.60 9.84 21.75
N GLY A 115 7.55 10.13 22.49
CA GLY A 115 6.75 11.33 22.30
C GLY A 115 7.59 12.62 22.39
N THR A 116 7.09 13.69 21.80
CA THR A 116 7.72 15.02 21.79
C THR A 116 6.92 15.97 22.69
N GLY A 117 7.62 16.76 23.50
CA GLY A 117 6.99 17.76 24.36
C GLY A 117 6.10 17.15 25.46
N SER A 118 4.85 17.60 25.54
CA SER A 118 3.85 17.11 26.49
C SER A 118 3.19 15.79 26.09
N GLU A 119 3.32 15.38 24.84
CA GLU A 119 2.76 14.12 24.34
C GLU A 119 3.70 12.96 24.62
N LYS A 120 3.23 12.06 25.47
CA LYS A 120 3.96 10.84 25.83
C LYS A 120 3.32 9.66 25.12
N GLY A 121 4.05 9.09 24.17
CA GLY A 121 3.60 7.90 23.44
C GLY A 121 4.62 7.44 22.42
N LYS A 122 4.48 6.22 21.94
CA LYS A 122 5.25 5.74 20.79
C LYS A 122 4.50 6.20 19.56
N GLY A 123 5.16 6.90 18.65
CA GLY A 123 4.62 7.25 17.32
C GLY A 123 4.57 6.04 16.40
N THR A 124 3.83 5.02 16.82
CA THR A 124 3.65 3.77 16.08
C THR A 124 2.17 3.48 15.89
N SER A 125 1.79 3.00 14.71
CA SER A 125 0.44 2.48 14.47
C SER A 125 0.47 1.14 13.77
N ILE A 126 -0.58 0.34 14.00
CA ILE A 126 -0.90 -0.87 13.25
C ILE A 126 -2.34 -0.69 12.76
N ASP A 127 -2.50 -0.73 11.44
CA ASP A 127 -3.77 -0.45 10.82
C ASP A 127 -4.11 -1.53 9.80
N PHE A 128 -5.39 -1.84 9.68
CA PHE A 128 -5.87 -2.74 8.65
C PHE A 128 -6.86 -2.03 7.73
N GLY A 129 -6.93 -2.47 6.49
CA GLY A 129 -7.84 -1.91 5.52
C GLY A 129 -8.10 -2.88 4.38
N PHE A 130 -9.06 -2.50 3.55
CA PHE A 130 -9.44 -3.25 2.37
C PHE A 130 -9.39 -2.36 1.13
N ASP A 131 -9.10 -2.98 -0.01
CA ASP A 131 -9.28 -2.34 -1.30
C ASP A 131 -10.25 -3.18 -2.14
N VAL A 132 -11.04 -2.50 -2.95
CA VAL A 132 -11.95 -3.11 -3.91
C VAL A 132 -11.61 -2.59 -5.29
N GLY A 133 -11.43 -3.49 -6.24
CA GLY A 133 -11.15 -3.15 -7.63
C GLY A 133 -12.17 -3.73 -8.58
N TYR A 134 -12.46 -2.99 -9.63
CA TYR A 134 -13.23 -3.43 -10.78
C TYR A 134 -12.48 -3.07 -12.05
N MET A 135 -12.54 -3.94 -13.05
CA MET A 135 -11.98 -3.70 -14.36
C MET A 135 -12.94 -4.15 -15.46
N LYS A 136 -13.07 -3.33 -16.48
CA LYS A 136 -13.90 -3.59 -17.67
C LYS A 136 -13.06 -3.37 -18.92
N LYS A 137 -12.81 -4.42 -19.69
CA LYS A 137 -12.19 -4.33 -21.00
C LYS A 137 -13.22 -3.93 -22.07
N GLY A 138 -12.81 -3.06 -22.98
CA GLY A 138 -13.66 -2.60 -24.08
C GLY A 138 -14.92 -1.87 -23.57
N TRP A 139 -14.77 -0.88 -22.69
CA TRP A 139 -15.91 -0.21 -22.05
C TRP A 139 -16.79 0.58 -23.02
N LEU A 140 -16.32 1.64 -23.64
CA LEU A 140 -17.06 2.44 -24.63
C LEU A 140 -16.61 2.11 -26.07
N LEU A 141 -15.35 1.76 -26.22
CA LEU A 141 -14.73 1.35 -27.48
C LEU A 141 -14.03 0.01 -27.21
N PRO A 142 -13.91 -0.89 -28.21
CA PRO A 142 -13.22 -2.17 -28.04
C PRO A 142 -11.77 -2.07 -27.52
N THR A 143 -11.14 -0.91 -27.73
CA THR A 143 -9.76 -0.62 -27.33
C THR A 143 -9.63 0.20 -26.06
N LEU A 144 -10.73 0.55 -25.40
CA LEU A 144 -10.72 1.39 -24.19
C LEU A 144 -11.10 0.56 -22.98
N ASP A 145 -10.16 0.30 -22.11
CA ASP A 145 -10.38 -0.37 -20.82
C ASP A 145 -10.67 0.65 -19.70
N LEU A 146 -11.57 0.30 -18.81
CA LEU A 146 -11.90 1.07 -17.59
C LEU A 146 -11.44 0.30 -16.37
N GLY A 147 -10.74 0.97 -15.46
CA GLY A 147 -10.43 0.51 -14.10
C GLY A 147 -11.04 1.43 -13.05
N ILE A 148 -11.63 0.85 -12.03
CA ILE A 148 -12.14 1.57 -10.86
C ILE A 148 -11.57 0.90 -9.62
N THR A 149 -11.03 1.69 -8.69
CA THR A 149 -10.49 1.16 -7.44
C THR A 149 -10.87 2.06 -6.29
N MET A 150 -11.36 1.48 -5.22
CA MET A 150 -11.52 2.14 -3.93
C MET A 150 -10.55 1.52 -2.94
N THR A 151 -9.65 2.32 -2.38
CA THR A 151 -8.54 1.87 -1.53
C THR A 151 -8.66 2.43 -0.12
N ASN A 152 -7.98 1.75 0.83
CA ASN A 152 -7.86 2.13 2.23
C ASN A 152 -9.23 2.26 2.93
N ILE A 153 -10.13 1.31 2.67
CA ILE A 153 -11.40 1.20 3.39
C ILE A 153 -11.10 0.52 4.74
N GLY A 154 -11.17 1.26 5.82
CA GLY A 154 -10.83 0.72 7.15
C GLY A 154 -11.24 1.65 8.30
N PRO A 155 -10.97 1.25 9.54
CA PRO A 155 -11.22 2.07 10.72
C PRO A 155 -10.29 3.28 10.74
N LYS A 156 -10.54 4.19 11.64
CA LYS A 156 -9.64 5.31 11.93
C LYS A 156 -8.29 4.82 12.47
N VAL A 157 -7.24 5.55 12.17
CA VAL A 157 -5.85 5.31 12.58
C VAL A 157 -5.52 6.18 13.79
N SER A 158 -4.90 5.61 14.81
CA SER A 158 -4.39 6.34 15.96
C SER A 158 -2.93 5.99 16.22
N PHE A 159 -2.10 6.99 16.52
CA PHE A 159 -0.70 6.81 16.88
C PHE A 159 -0.45 6.87 18.39
N ILE A 160 -1.20 7.71 19.09
CA ILE A 160 -0.97 7.99 20.52
C ILE A 160 -2.26 7.77 21.32
N ASP A 161 -3.35 8.44 20.95
CA ASP A 161 -4.61 8.43 21.66
C ASP A 161 -5.76 8.01 20.73
N PRO A 162 -6.54 6.97 21.07
CA PRO A 162 -7.71 6.57 20.30
C PRO A 162 -8.74 7.69 20.07
N ASP A 163 -8.82 8.66 20.99
CA ASP A 163 -9.75 9.81 20.87
C ASP A 163 -9.29 10.82 19.81
N GLN A 164 -8.02 10.74 19.37
CA GLN A 164 -7.41 11.55 18.32
C GLN A 164 -7.24 10.77 16.99
N ALA A 165 -8.00 9.71 16.81
CA ALA A 165 -7.90 8.87 15.64
C ALA A 165 -8.40 9.56 14.36
N ASP A 166 -7.56 9.60 13.33
CA ASP A 166 -7.85 10.14 12.01
C ASP A 166 -8.41 9.08 11.05
N PRO A 167 -9.30 9.46 10.11
CA PRO A 167 -9.76 8.54 9.08
C PRO A 167 -8.60 8.09 8.19
N GLN A 168 -8.62 6.83 7.76
CA GLN A 168 -7.68 6.38 6.73
C GLN A 168 -7.86 7.18 5.43
N PRO A 169 -6.79 7.37 4.64
CA PRO A 169 -6.85 8.10 3.37
C PRO A 169 -7.58 7.27 2.30
N THR A 170 -8.88 7.09 2.49
CA THR A 170 -9.73 6.38 1.53
C THR A 170 -9.75 7.13 0.20
N ASN A 171 -9.46 6.43 -0.87
CA ASN A 171 -9.35 7.02 -2.20
C ASN A 171 -10.16 6.24 -3.24
N LEU A 172 -10.87 6.96 -4.11
CA LEU A 172 -11.56 6.42 -5.27
C LEU A 172 -10.84 6.85 -6.55
N THR A 173 -10.33 5.88 -7.30
CA THR A 173 -9.53 6.13 -8.50
C THR A 173 -10.21 5.54 -9.73
N PHE A 174 -10.22 6.32 -10.80
CA PHE A 174 -10.63 5.89 -12.14
C PHE A 174 -9.42 5.88 -13.06
N GLY A 175 -9.24 4.83 -13.83
CA GLY A 175 -8.17 4.66 -14.79
C GLY A 175 -8.71 4.22 -16.15
N PHE A 176 -8.10 4.72 -17.20
CA PHE A 176 -8.40 4.34 -18.59
C PHE A 176 -7.10 3.90 -19.27
N ALA A 177 -7.20 2.90 -20.14
CA ALA A 177 -6.08 2.37 -20.92
C ALA A 177 -6.53 1.93 -22.32
#